data_5aa7b014643dccf95ed79e092cdedef4
#
_entry.id   5aa7b014643dccf95ed79e092cdedef4
#
_cell.length_a   1.000
_cell.length_b   1.000
_cell.length_c   1.000
_cell.angle_alpha   90.00
_cell.angle_beta   90.00
_cell.angle_gamma   90.00
#
_symmetry.space_group_name_H-M   'P 1'
#
loop_
_entity.id
_entity.type
_entity.pdbx_description
1 polymer ?
#
loop_
_entity_poly.entity_id
_entity_poly.type
_entity_poly.pdbx_seq_one_letter_code
_entity_poly.pdbx_strand_id
1 'polypeptide(L)'
;MIELYINGVVADIEQKQFTYNMQVNDMFDFDTREVSYSDSIYLPATATNRNIFGFADVPSIMSDSAYKGYSVDYYVNGIPILQGGVGYLMGKRGDYFIFEFKDVSILLYQYLQGRDIKGLKGLLDDNSRRDKRNIANISESDNLDYKNAFMLADYGDDSVNVLGGTYYWQILRTPLSISLANVFNLVASEGRFTFKGNFLRSEYWKNTYISSSNITYKDEESLILTAKTNRKIRVNHENSYSNRVYDFLKINDNEWLLDKYPEVSGTMPFVVKESGYYRVSITLGKVYRNSSSGETSMRYGIGSTNSNVGEQLKNLNIYSNTWDNITSSFEFYANKGDMISMIMDVKDYYYVGAVVENVTFKIEKIKSNDDINTLVSDLQLIDLFRNVFNIFGITPIYERGEYTFYTLSERVEEAPMIDWSGKFVKIKELKFHSSEYAKKNNFLYKKYDDERGYLQSEWDSRMFFSDEVLVDRKDFSVGFYSPFNERRKFENSSSDFDLERMEFFSKEEKIENGFTNTSYKEKTGRWHIFSKEKRNKPTIIRDTVGNGIGVSSVWVASSERFKWSELLRNYYKTLHRLLDRPKIITAEFALNEIDIYEFSFFSRIYVEQLGGYFLPNKIKYKAGAVAEVEMIKIN
;
A
#
# COMPACT_ATOMS: atom_id res chain seq x y z
N MET A 1 -26.21 33.12 27.03
CA MET A 1 -27.11 33.01 25.84
C MET A 1 -26.50 31.93 24.94
N ILE A 2 -27.33 31.04 24.40
CA ILE A 2 -26.92 30.00 23.43
C ILE A 2 -27.29 30.51 22.03
N GLU A 3 -26.38 30.43 21.09
CA GLU A 3 -26.59 30.76 19.69
C GLU A 3 -26.10 29.60 18.81
N LEU A 4 -26.98 29.14 17.93
CA LEU A 4 -26.68 28.08 16.95
C LEU A 4 -26.88 28.63 15.55
N TYR A 5 -25.80 28.74 14.80
CA TYR A 5 -25.84 29.13 13.41
C TYR A 5 -25.87 27.86 12.55
N ILE A 6 -26.84 27.78 11.66
CA ILE A 6 -26.97 26.69 10.69
C ILE A 6 -26.89 27.31 9.30
N ASN A 7 -25.89 26.94 8.52
CA ASN A 7 -25.54 27.58 7.24
C ASN A 7 -25.43 29.12 7.35
N GLY A 8 -24.89 29.61 8.46
CA GLY A 8 -24.71 31.05 8.73
C GLY A 8 -25.99 31.79 9.18
N VAL A 9 -27.12 31.10 9.32
CA VAL A 9 -28.39 31.67 9.82
C VAL A 9 -28.60 31.26 11.26
N VAL A 10 -28.92 32.21 12.13
CA VAL A 10 -29.23 31.93 13.54
C VAL A 10 -30.53 31.13 13.61
N ALA A 11 -30.45 29.93 14.17
CA ALA A 11 -31.64 29.10 14.40
C ALA A 11 -32.41 29.56 15.63
N ASP A 12 -33.74 29.50 15.57
CA ASP A 12 -34.58 29.72 16.72
C ASP A 12 -34.48 28.51 17.67
N ILE A 13 -34.12 28.74 18.93
CA ILE A 13 -33.92 27.72 19.94
C ILE A 13 -34.81 28.05 21.17
N GLU A 14 -35.66 27.11 21.54
CA GLU A 14 -36.40 27.19 22.81
C GLU A 14 -35.71 26.42 23.93
N GLN A 15 -34.91 25.41 23.56
CA GLN A 15 -34.17 24.55 24.50
C GLN A 15 -33.03 25.36 25.14
N LYS A 16 -33.10 25.60 26.43
CA LYS A 16 -32.13 26.40 27.17
C LYS A 16 -30.74 25.75 27.27
N GLN A 17 -30.67 24.44 27.10
CA GLN A 17 -29.47 23.65 27.29
C GLN A 17 -29.53 22.36 26.47
N PHE A 18 -28.44 22.01 25.82
CA PHE A 18 -28.19 20.68 25.23
C PHE A 18 -26.77 20.24 25.56
N THR A 19 -26.50 18.95 25.47
CA THR A 19 -25.16 18.39 25.74
C THR A 19 -24.33 18.38 24.49
N TYR A 20 -23.09 18.84 24.59
CA TYR A 20 -22.05 18.64 23.60
C TYR A 20 -21.02 17.66 24.18
N ASN A 21 -20.96 16.47 23.55
CA ASN A 21 -20.07 15.40 23.94
C ASN A 21 -18.74 15.59 23.20
N MET A 22 -17.74 16.10 23.88
CA MET A 22 -16.41 16.29 23.35
C MET A 22 -15.60 15.02 23.57
N GLN A 23 -15.05 14.48 22.52
CA GLN A 23 -14.19 13.31 22.57
C GLN A 23 -13.26 13.27 21.37
N VAL A 24 -12.15 12.59 21.55
CA VAL A 24 -11.24 12.20 20.50
C VAL A 24 -11.24 10.68 20.54
N ASN A 25 -10.56 9.98 19.71
CA ASN A 25 -10.47 8.52 19.80
C ASN A 25 -10.52 8.05 21.24
N ASP A 26 -11.46 7.16 21.54
CA ASP A 26 -11.43 6.49 22.82
C ASP A 26 -10.09 5.78 22.96
N MET A 27 -9.26 6.24 23.91
CA MET A 27 -7.93 5.64 24.11
C MET A 27 -8.00 4.20 24.61
N PHE A 28 -9.21 3.77 25.01
CA PHE A 28 -9.48 2.42 25.47
C PHE A 28 -9.90 1.49 24.32
N ASP A 29 -10.31 2.03 23.16
CA ASP A 29 -10.74 1.24 22.01
C ASP A 29 -9.75 1.32 20.85
N PHE A 30 -9.18 0.16 20.50
CA PHE A 30 -8.22 0.04 19.42
C PHE A 30 -8.86 0.22 18.03
N ASP A 31 -10.12 -0.16 17.88
CA ASP A 31 -10.79 -0.27 16.58
C ASP A 31 -11.72 0.91 16.25
N THR A 32 -12.26 1.59 17.26
CA THR A 32 -13.18 2.70 17.03
C THR A 32 -12.49 4.05 16.96
N ARG A 33 -13.03 4.90 16.11
CA ARG A 33 -12.63 6.30 15.96
C ARG A 33 -13.87 7.16 16.12
N GLU A 34 -13.89 7.92 17.20
CA GLU A 34 -15.02 8.76 17.56
C GLU A 34 -14.72 10.24 17.28
N VAL A 35 -15.77 11.01 17.08
CA VAL A 35 -15.71 12.47 16.92
C VAL A 35 -16.64 13.10 17.93
N SER A 36 -16.39 14.37 18.29
CA SER A 36 -17.28 15.10 19.17
C SER A 36 -18.65 15.32 18.51
N TYR A 37 -19.74 15.22 19.28
CA TYR A 37 -21.12 15.31 18.77
C TYR A 37 -22.07 15.95 19.78
N SER A 38 -23.18 16.51 19.28
CA SER A 38 -24.28 16.96 20.13
C SER A 38 -25.26 15.82 20.42
N ASP A 39 -25.92 15.88 21.56
CA ASP A 39 -27.20 15.18 21.73
C ASP A 39 -28.23 15.79 20.76
N SER A 40 -29.37 15.10 20.58
CA SER A 40 -30.48 15.62 19.76
C SER A 40 -31.00 16.97 20.29
N ILE A 41 -31.02 17.96 19.42
CA ILE A 41 -31.51 19.32 19.69
C ILE A 41 -32.88 19.44 19.07
N TYR A 42 -33.83 19.94 19.86
CA TYR A 42 -35.21 20.16 19.42
C TYR A 42 -35.38 21.64 19.02
N LEU A 43 -35.44 21.90 17.73
CA LEU A 43 -35.61 23.23 17.16
C LEU A 43 -37.08 23.44 16.79
N PRO A 44 -37.76 24.49 17.29
CA PRO A 44 -39.18 24.74 16.99
C PRO A 44 -39.36 24.98 15.49
N ALA A 45 -40.48 24.51 14.94
CA ALA A 45 -40.78 24.66 13.50
C ALA A 45 -41.28 26.08 13.17
N THR A 46 -40.47 27.08 13.51
CA THR A 46 -40.71 28.49 13.18
C THR A 46 -40.50 28.76 11.70
N ALA A 47 -40.86 29.94 11.25
CA ALA A 47 -40.58 30.38 9.85
C ALA A 47 -39.07 30.36 9.56
N THR A 48 -38.24 30.81 10.48
CA THR A 48 -36.77 30.79 10.38
C THR A 48 -36.24 29.40 10.18
N ASN A 49 -36.60 28.48 11.10
CA ASN A 49 -36.10 27.10 11.07
C ASN A 49 -36.64 26.32 9.87
N ARG A 50 -37.90 26.52 9.47
CA ARG A 50 -38.44 25.96 8.23
C ARG A 50 -37.67 26.43 7.00
N ASN A 51 -37.31 27.72 6.96
CA ASN A 51 -36.50 28.26 5.86
C ASN A 51 -35.09 27.66 5.81
N ILE A 52 -34.43 27.52 6.98
CA ILE A 52 -33.13 26.84 7.08
C ILE A 52 -33.21 25.42 6.50
N PHE A 53 -34.25 24.68 6.84
CA PHE A 53 -34.42 23.28 6.41
C PHE A 53 -35.21 23.13 5.10
N GLY A 54 -35.43 24.22 4.34
CA GLY A 54 -36.08 24.19 3.04
C GLY A 54 -37.48 23.58 3.09
N PHE A 55 -38.24 23.85 4.17
CA PHE A 55 -39.61 23.33 4.39
C PHE A 55 -39.70 21.81 4.31
N ALA A 56 -38.67 21.09 4.73
CA ALA A 56 -38.60 19.62 4.71
C ALA A 56 -39.71 18.94 5.52
N ASP A 57 -40.43 19.69 6.41
CA ASP A 57 -41.56 19.21 7.19
C ASP A 57 -42.91 19.26 6.46
N VAL A 58 -42.96 19.84 5.27
CA VAL A 58 -44.17 19.91 4.47
C VAL A 58 -44.23 18.74 3.50
N PRO A 59 -45.16 17.78 3.65
CA PRO A 59 -45.17 16.53 2.87
C PRO A 59 -45.32 16.70 1.37
N SER A 60 -45.88 17.84 0.93
CA SER A 60 -46.04 18.16 -0.50
C SER A 60 -44.78 18.74 -1.16
N ILE A 61 -43.76 19.07 -0.35
CA ILE A 61 -42.51 19.65 -0.84
C ILE A 61 -41.46 18.55 -0.91
N MET A 62 -41.02 18.21 -2.13
CA MET A 62 -39.83 17.36 -2.28
C MET A 62 -38.59 18.24 -2.08
N SER A 63 -38.01 18.12 -0.88
CA SER A 63 -36.79 18.83 -0.50
C SER A 63 -35.65 17.85 -0.24
N ASP A 64 -34.52 18.04 -0.91
CA ASP A 64 -33.28 17.30 -0.60
C ASP A 64 -32.61 17.79 0.69
N SER A 65 -33.17 18.81 1.32
CA SER A 65 -32.58 19.46 2.50
C SER A 65 -32.42 18.49 3.69
N ALA A 66 -33.35 17.54 3.87
CA ALA A 66 -33.27 16.53 4.92
C ALA A 66 -32.07 15.56 4.76
N TYR A 67 -31.48 15.49 3.56
CA TYR A 67 -30.42 14.53 3.22
C TYR A 67 -29.05 15.18 3.04
N LYS A 68 -28.91 16.46 3.37
CA LYS A 68 -27.65 17.23 3.26
C LYS A 68 -27.05 17.49 4.63
N GLY A 69 -25.73 17.66 4.66
CA GLY A 69 -25.03 18.22 5.81
C GLY A 69 -25.20 19.74 5.85
N TYR A 70 -25.31 20.29 7.03
CA TYR A 70 -25.40 21.72 7.32
C TYR A 70 -24.12 22.20 7.99
N SER A 71 -23.58 23.35 7.61
CA SER A 71 -22.52 23.99 8.41
C SER A 71 -23.09 24.47 9.73
N VAL A 72 -22.39 24.19 10.83
CA VAL A 72 -22.86 24.52 12.19
C VAL A 72 -21.77 25.26 12.95
N ASP A 73 -22.15 26.43 13.51
CA ASP A 73 -21.36 27.11 14.52
C ASP A 73 -22.18 27.22 15.81
N TYR A 74 -21.58 26.84 16.93
CA TYR A 74 -22.21 26.85 18.25
C TYR A 74 -21.48 27.79 19.20
N TYR A 75 -22.20 28.80 19.71
CA TYR A 75 -21.70 29.79 20.64
C TYR A 75 -22.45 29.75 21.97
N VAL A 76 -21.72 30.00 23.03
CA VAL A 76 -22.31 30.22 24.36
C VAL A 76 -21.74 31.54 24.90
N ASN A 77 -22.66 32.45 25.25
CA ASN A 77 -22.30 33.81 25.70
C ASN A 77 -21.32 34.55 24.78
N GLY A 78 -21.45 34.36 23.45
CA GLY A 78 -20.59 34.92 22.44
C GLY A 78 -19.24 34.23 22.26
N ILE A 79 -18.96 33.18 23.04
CA ILE A 79 -17.71 32.40 22.92
C ILE A 79 -17.99 31.18 22.02
N PRO A 80 -17.16 30.94 20.97
CA PRO A 80 -17.34 29.80 20.10
C PRO A 80 -16.96 28.50 20.79
N ILE A 81 -17.93 27.60 20.95
CA ILE A 81 -17.70 26.25 21.46
C ILE A 81 -17.37 25.29 20.31
N LEU A 82 -18.00 25.50 19.15
CA LEU A 82 -17.74 24.78 17.92
C LEU A 82 -17.84 25.74 16.74
N GLN A 83 -16.93 25.64 15.77
CA GLN A 83 -16.99 26.35 14.50
C GLN A 83 -16.80 25.37 13.33
N GLY A 84 -17.62 25.52 12.29
CA GLY A 84 -17.53 24.73 11.07
C GLY A 84 -17.94 23.26 11.24
N GLY A 85 -18.66 22.90 12.29
CA GLY A 85 -19.22 21.57 12.48
C GLY A 85 -20.19 21.16 11.36
N VAL A 86 -20.55 19.89 11.31
CA VAL A 86 -21.49 19.33 10.35
C VAL A 86 -22.74 18.86 11.04
N GLY A 87 -23.89 19.49 10.73
CA GLY A 87 -25.19 19.15 11.28
C GLY A 87 -26.06 18.32 10.34
N TYR A 88 -26.98 17.58 10.95
CA TYR A 88 -27.90 16.70 10.23
C TYR A 88 -29.33 16.89 10.76
N LEU A 89 -30.27 17.00 9.85
CA LEU A 89 -31.69 16.97 10.17
C LEU A 89 -32.13 15.50 10.30
N MET A 90 -32.35 15.05 11.53
CA MET A 90 -32.72 13.66 11.82
C MET A 90 -34.20 13.39 11.62
N GLY A 91 -35.05 14.42 11.70
CA GLY A 91 -36.48 14.28 11.49
C GLY A 91 -37.29 15.39 12.17
N LYS A 92 -38.58 15.17 12.35
CA LYS A 92 -39.50 16.07 13.06
C LYS A 92 -40.37 15.27 14.05
N ARG A 93 -40.55 15.81 15.21
CA ARG A 93 -41.46 15.25 16.24
C ARG A 93 -42.37 16.36 16.79
N GLY A 94 -43.65 16.25 16.52
CA GLY A 94 -44.59 17.33 16.88
C GLY A 94 -44.19 18.62 16.13
N ASP A 95 -44.06 19.71 16.86
CA ASP A 95 -43.69 21.02 16.32
C ASP A 95 -42.18 21.30 16.36
N TYR A 96 -41.35 20.26 16.53
CA TYR A 96 -39.90 20.42 16.62
C TYR A 96 -39.17 19.58 15.57
N PHE A 97 -38.22 20.20 14.91
CA PHE A 97 -37.17 19.50 14.15
C PHE A 97 -36.18 18.86 15.12
N ILE A 98 -35.74 17.63 14.83
CA ILE A 98 -34.68 16.94 15.56
C ILE A 98 -33.40 17.16 14.77
N PHE A 99 -32.44 17.83 15.40
CA PHE A 99 -31.17 18.19 14.76
C PHE A 99 -30.01 17.73 15.64
N GLU A 100 -28.97 17.21 14.99
CA GLU A 100 -27.72 16.78 15.63
C GLU A 100 -26.55 17.33 14.85
N PHE A 101 -25.43 17.59 15.52
CA PHE A 101 -24.21 17.99 14.83
C PHE A 101 -22.97 17.26 15.37
N LYS A 102 -21.97 17.18 14.51
CA LYS A 102 -20.65 16.65 14.81
C LYS A 102 -19.60 17.71 14.56
N ASP A 103 -18.46 17.57 15.21
CA ASP A 103 -17.38 18.51 14.98
C ASP A 103 -16.72 18.32 13.61
N VAL A 104 -15.85 19.26 13.23
CA VAL A 104 -15.19 19.32 11.93
C VAL A 104 -14.32 18.10 11.67
N SER A 105 -13.85 17.39 12.70
CA SER A 105 -13.00 16.21 12.55
C SER A 105 -13.68 15.09 11.75
N ILE A 106 -15.04 15.09 11.67
CA ILE A 106 -15.79 14.16 10.83
C ILE A 106 -15.46 14.28 9.34
N LEU A 107 -15.05 15.46 8.88
CA LEU A 107 -14.79 15.73 7.45
C LEU A 107 -13.67 14.84 6.90
N LEU A 108 -12.63 14.58 7.69
CA LEU A 108 -11.56 13.66 7.27
C LEU A 108 -12.14 12.25 7.05
N TYR A 109 -12.92 11.74 7.98
CA TYR A 109 -13.50 10.39 7.88
C TYR A 109 -14.51 10.30 6.73
N GLN A 110 -15.32 11.34 6.53
CA GLN A 110 -16.24 11.42 5.38
C GLN A 110 -15.48 11.45 4.05
N TYR A 111 -14.36 12.16 4.00
CA TYR A 111 -13.51 12.19 2.81
C TYR A 111 -12.89 10.81 2.50
N LEU A 112 -12.43 10.10 3.53
CA LEU A 112 -11.80 8.79 3.38
C LEU A 112 -12.80 7.68 3.04
N GLN A 113 -14.06 7.84 3.49
CA GLN A 113 -15.10 6.82 3.32
C GLN A 113 -15.51 6.65 1.84
N GLY A 114 -15.53 5.40 1.37
CA GLY A 114 -15.92 5.06 0.01
C GLY A 114 -14.90 5.49 -1.07
N ARG A 115 -13.70 5.93 -0.65
CA ARG A 115 -12.59 6.24 -1.56
C ARG A 115 -11.52 5.16 -1.47
N ASP A 116 -11.01 4.81 -2.63
CA ASP A 116 -9.92 3.86 -2.79
C ASP A 116 -8.61 4.61 -3.06
N ILE A 117 -7.48 4.01 -2.69
CA ILE A 117 -6.15 4.54 -2.94
C ILE A 117 -5.93 4.86 -4.43
N LYS A 118 -6.54 4.08 -5.32
CA LYS A 118 -6.48 4.30 -6.78
C LYS A 118 -7.11 5.61 -7.22
N GLY A 119 -8.06 6.13 -6.45
CA GLY A 119 -8.73 7.39 -6.75
C GLY A 119 -7.88 8.64 -6.49
N LEU A 120 -6.73 8.51 -5.84
CA LEU A 120 -5.84 9.63 -5.52
C LEU A 120 -5.11 10.11 -6.77
N LYS A 121 -5.32 11.37 -7.13
CA LYS A 121 -4.65 12.01 -8.27
C LYS A 121 -3.17 12.22 -7.95
N GLY A 122 -2.29 11.80 -8.85
CA GLY A 122 -0.84 11.92 -8.67
C GLY A 122 -0.22 10.84 -7.76
N LEU A 123 -0.95 9.78 -7.44
CA LEU A 123 -0.38 8.63 -6.74
C LEU A 123 0.76 8.01 -7.54
N LEU A 124 0.62 7.91 -8.86
CA LEU A 124 1.68 7.51 -9.76
C LEU A 124 2.42 8.73 -10.28
N ASP A 125 3.65 8.85 -9.92
CA ASP A 125 4.60 9.83 -10.45
C ASP A 125 5.45 9.22 -11.58
N ASP A 126 6.36 10.00 -12.15
CA ASP A 126 7.28 9.53 -13.20
C ASP A 126 8.18 8.38 -12.74
N ASN A 127 8.46 8.26 -11.43
CA ASN A 127 9.27 7.15 -10.88
C ASN A 127 8.46 5.86 -10.73
N SER A 128 7.15 5.97 -10.70
CA SER A 128 6.23 4.83 -10.66
C SER A 128 6.03 4.19 -12.03
N ARG A 129 6.43 4.88 -13.10
CA ARG A 129 6.21 4.45 -14.49
C ARG A 129 7.26 3.44 -14.92
N ARG A 130 6.83 2.36 -15.54
CA ARG A 130 7.71 1.28 -16.00
C ARG A 130 8.61 1.64 -17.17
N ASP A 131 8.10 2.42 -18.10
CA ASP A 131 8.82 2.87 -19.28
C ASP A 131 9.99 3.80 -18.96
N LYS A 132 9.94 4.44 -17.78
CA LYS A 132 11.00 5.31 -17.26
C LYS A 132 11.91 4.65 -16.22
N ARG A 133 11.75 3.36 -15.97
CA ARG A 133 12.64 2.59 -15.09
C ARG A 133 14.02 2.45 -15.70
N ASN A 134 14.73 3.54 -15.73
CA ASN A 134 16.16 3.49 -16.00
C ASN A 134 16.85 2.90 -14.75
N ILE A 135 17.69 1.90 -14.97
CA ILE A 135 18.49 1.27 -13.92
C ILE A 135 19.28 2.32 -13.12
N ALA A 136 19.74 3.40 -13.78
CA ALA A 136 20.40 4.53 -13.14
C ALA A 136 19.51 5.22 -12.09
N ASN A 137 18.22 5.38 -12.35
CA ASN A 137 17.30 6.07 -11.42
C ASN A 137 17.04 5.29 -10.14
N ILE A 138 17.29 3.98 -10.12
CA ILE A 138 17.11 3.13 -8.94
C ILE A 138 18.31 3.23 -8.01
N SER A 139 19.50 3.42 -8.55
CA SER A 139 20.72 3.64 -7.77
C SER A 139 20.84 5.08 -7.26
N GLU A 140 20.25 6.05 -7.97
CA GLU A 140 20.28 7.48 -7.65
C GLU A 140 19.12 7.93 -6.74
N SER A 141 18.22 7.03 -6.33
CA SER A 141 17.03 7.36 -5.54
C SER A 141 17.33 7.87 -4.11
N ASP A 142 18.56 8.25 -3.82
CA ASP A 142 18.97 8.77 -2.51
C ASP A 142 18.29 10.08 -2.11
N ASN A 143 17.75 10.83 -3.08
CA ASN A 143 17.17 12.17 -2.87
C ASN A 143 15.64 12.22 -3.01
N LEU A 144 14.95 11.08 -3.12
CA LEU A 144 13.51 11.08 -3.37
C LEU A 144 12.72 10.89 -2.06
N ASP A 145 12.70 11.94 -1.22
CA ASP A 145 11.75 12.01 -0.11
C ASP A 145 10.31 11.94 -0.65
N TYR A 146 9.50 11.08 -0.04
CA TYR A 146 8.04 10.92 -0.29
C TYR A 146 7.63 10.36 -1.67
N LYS A 147 8.51 9.73 -2.42
CA LYS A 147 8.16 9.15 -3.73
C LYS A 147 7.99 7.64 -3.68
N ASN A 148 7.16 7.12 -4.60
CA ASN A 148 7.03 5.68 -4.78
C ASN A 148 8.36 5.10 -5.27
N ALA A 149 8.64 3.86 -4.89
CA ALA A 149 9.94 3.24 -5.15
C ALA A 149 9.80 1.74 -5.49
N PHE A 150 10.89 1.18 -6.03
CA PHE A 150 11.06 -0.26 -6.17
C PHE A 150 12.12 -0.71 -5.18
N MET A 151 11.84 -1.78 -4.45
CA MET A 151 12.74 -2.28 -3.42
C MET A 151 13.07 -3.73 -3.65
N LEU A 152 14.31 -4.11 -3.35
CA LEU A 152 14.74 -5.49 -3.40
C LEU A 152 14.11 -6.28 -2.25
N ALA A 153 13.39 -7.35 -2.58
CA ALA A 153 12.82 -8.32 -1.65
C ALA A 153 12.61 -9.67 -2.36
N ASP A 154 12.34 -10.73 -1.62
CA ASP A 154 11.88 -12.00 -2.20
C ASP A 154 10.35 -11.95 -2.40
N TYR A 155 9.91 -11.79 -3.63
CA TYR A 155 8.49 -11.69 -3.97
C TYR A 155 7.83 -13.04 -4.26
N GLY A 156 8.57 -14.15 -4.09
CA GLY A 156 8.07 -15.50 -4.28
C GLY A 156 8.20 -16.04 -5.72
N ASP A 157 8.78 -15.27 -6.63
CA ASP A 157 9.09 -15.65 -8.01
C ASP A 157 10.61 -15.61 -8.29
N ASP A 158 11.01 -15.78 -9.55
CA ASP A 158 12.41 -15.71 -9.97
C ASP A 158 12.89 -14.27 -10.28
N SER A 159 12.15 -13.25 -9.83
CA SER A 159 12.56 -11.85 -10.03
C SER A 159 13.89 -11.51 -9.35
N VAL A 160 14.26 -12.27 -8.33
CA VAL A 160 15.53 -12.15 -7.62
C VAL A 160 16.23 -13.49 -7.51
N ASN A 161 17.51 -13.53 -7.90
CA ASN A 161 18.39 -14.68 -7.73
C ASN A 161 19.68 -14.26 -7.02
N VAL A 162 20.37 -15.22 -6.39
CA VAL A 162 21.67 -15.00 -5.74
C VAL A 162 22.69 -16.00 -6.29
N LEU A 163 23.81 -15.50 -6.77
CA LEU A 163 24.93 -16.32 -7.22
C LEU A 163 26.25 -15.76 -6.66
N GLY A 164 27.01 -16.57 -5.92
CA GLY A 164 28.29 -16.14 -5.36
C GLY A 164 28.20 -14.90 -4.46
N GLY A 165 27.09 -14.73 -3.71
CA GLY A 165 26.87 -13.56 -2.84
C GLY A 165 26.41 -12.30 -3.57
N THR A 166 26.25 -12.35 -4.89
CA THR A 166 25.72 -11.24 -5.72
C THR A 166 24.25 -11.49 -6.00
N TYR A 167 23.41 -10.47 -5.77
CA TYR A 167 22.00 -10.51 -6.10
C TYR A 167 21.79 -10.13 -7.57
N TYR A 168 20.92 -10.89 -8.25
CA TYR A 168 20.48 -10.60 -9.63
C TYR A 168 19.01 -10.23 -9.56
N TRP A 169 18.68 -8.98 -9.79
CA TRP A 169 17.35 -8.42 -9.61
C TRP A 169 16.70 -8.01 -10.93
N GLN A 170 15.60 -8.65 -11.29
CA GLN A 170 14.76 -8.29 -12.44
C GLN A 170 13.68 -7.30 -12.01
N ILE A 171 13.93 -6.04 -12.23
CA ILE A 171 13.08 -4.97 -11.70
C ILE A 171 11.66 -4.95 -12.29
N LEU A 172 11.49 -5.46 -13.51
CA LEU A 172 10.19 -5.45 -14.18
C LEU A 172 9.13 -6.29 -13.47
N ARG A 173 9.54 -7.30 -12.72
CA ARG A 173 8.66 -8.16 -11.93
C ARG A 173 8.49 -7.69 -10.49
N THR A 174 9.05 -6.54 -10.15
CA THR A 174 8.99 -6.01 -8.80
C THR A 174 7.71 -5.20 -8.61
N PRO A 175 6.93 -5.45 -7.55
CA PRO A 175 5.77 -4.64 -7.20
C PRO A 175 6.17 -3.20 -6.91
N LEU A 176 5.28 -2.27 -7.22
CA LEU A 176 5.45 -0.88 -6.84
C LEU A 176 5.27 -0.75 -5.32
N SER A 177 6.22 -0.10 -4.67
CA SER A 177 6.15 0.28 -3.26
C SER A 177 5.66 1.72 -3.16
N ILE A 178 4.52 1.92 -2.50
CA ILE A 178 3.83 3.20 -2.38
C ILE A 178 4.25 3.85 -1.06
N SER A 179 4.76 5.08 -1.13
CA SER A 179 5.10 5.86 0.06
C SER A 179 3.84 6.26 0.83
N LEU A 180 3.75 5.89 2.10
CA LEU A 180 2.63 6.33 2.96
C LEU A 180 2.63 7.84 3.18
N ALA A 181 3.81 8.46 3.28
CA ALA A 181 3.91 9.91 3.37
C ALA A 181 3.34 10.59 2.13
N ASN A 182 3.58 10.03 0.93
CA ASN A 182 2.97 10.54 -0.30
C ASN A 182 1.44 10.41 -0.27
N VAL A 183 0.90 9.27 0.14
CA VAL A 183 -0.56 9.06 0.25
C VAL A 183 -1.18 10.09 1.19
N PHE A 184 -0.59 10.33 2.37
CA PHE A 184 -1.10 11.31 3.33
C PHE A 184 -1.04 12.73 2.76
N ASN A 185 0.03 13.09 2.05
CA ASN A 185 0.14 14.39 1.39
C ASN A 185 -0.91 14.58 0.28
N LEU A 186 -1.21 13.53 -0.49
CA LEU A 186 -2.25 13.58 -1.52
C LEU A 186 -3.63 13.72 -0.91
N VAL A 187 -3.94 12.97 0.15
CA VAL A 187 -5.20 13.10 0.90
C VAL A 187 -5.34 14.51 1.48
N ALA A 188 -4.27 15.04 2.08
CA ALA A 188 -4.27 16.41 2.61
C ALA A 188 -4.55 17.44 1.50
N SER A 189 -3.85 17.33 0.37
CA SER A 189 -3.99 18.24 -0.76
C SER A 189 -5.38 18.20 -1.41
N GLU A 190 -5.88 16.99 -1.73
CA GLU A 190 -7.18 16.84 -2.38
C GLU A 190 -8.35 17.16 -1.45
N GLY A 191 -8.25 16.74 -0.17
CA GLY A 191 -9.25 17.02 0.87
C GLY A 191 -9.16 18.44 1.43
N ARG A 192 -8.14 19.22 1.06
CA ARG A 192 -7.82 20.53 1.62
C ARG A 192 -7.65 20.49 3.14
N PHE A 193 -7.02 19.45 3.63
CA PHE A 193 -6.67 19.30 5.04
C PHE A 193 -5.25 19.77 5.29
N THR A 194 -5.02 20.28 6.49
CA THR A 194 -3.67 20.54 6.99
C THR A 194 -3.30 19.44 7.98
N PHE A 195 -2.26 18.66 7.68
CA PHE A 195 -1.74 17.60 8.54
C PHE A 195 -0.46 18.04 9.23
N LYS A 196 -0.39 17.86 10.55
CA LYS A 196 0.76 18.18 11.40
C LYS A 196 1.09 17.06 12.37
N GLY A 197 2.21 17.17 13.04
CA GLY A 197 2.69 16.24 14.08
C GLY A 197 4.17 15.91 13.91
N ASN A 198 4.84 15.64 15.02
CA ASN A 198 6.26 15.25 15.01
C ASN A 198 6.46 13.92 14.31
N PHE A 199 5.49 13.00 14.46
CA PHE A 199 5.48 11.72 13.80
C PHE A 199 5.64 11.84 12.28
N LEU A 200 4.88 12.73 11.63
CA LEU A 200 4.91 12.92 10.16
C LEU A 200 6.25 13.48 9.65
N ARG A 201 7.04 14.09 10.54
CA ARG A 201 8.38 14.64 10.21
C ARG A 201 9.49 13.64 10.46
N SER A 202 9.20 12.54 11.13
CA SER A 202 10.21 11.54 11.50
C SER A 202 10.78 10.83 10.27
N GLU A 203 12.07 10.50 10.30
CA GLU A 203 12.70 9.66 9.27
C GLU A 203 12.09 8.27 9.21
N TYR A 204 11.54 7.80 10.32
CA TYR A 204 10.80 6.55 10.36
C TYR A 204 9.59 6.59 9.44
N TRP A 205 8.74 7.63 9.56
CA TRP A 205 7.56 7.82 8.73
C TRP A 205 7.90 8.03 7.25
N LYS A 206 8.87 8.87 6.95
CA LYS A 206 9.30 9.18 5.58
C LYS A 206 9.75 7.93 4.82
N ASN A 207 10.32 6.95 5.53
CA ASN A 207 10.78 5.69 4.98
C ASN A 207 9.76 4.55 5.10
N THR A 208 8.49 4.84 5.38
CA THR A 208 7.42 3.85 5.48
C THR A 208 6.69 3.70 4.15
N TYR A 209 6.59 2.47 3.69
CA TYR A 209 6.01 2.08 2.41
C TYR A 209 5.01 0.94 2.57
N ILE A 210 4.10 0.85 1.62
CA ILE A 210 3.25 -0.32 1.43
C ILE A 210 3.45 -0.87 0.02
N SER A 211 3.34 -2.18 -0.15
CA SER A 211 3.37 -2.82 -1.46
C SER A 211 2.21 -3.78 -1.61
N SER A 212 1.54 -3.70 -2.75
CA SER A 212 0.48 -4.64 -3.12
C SER A 212 1.00 -5.72 -4.04
N SER A 213 0.29 -6.82 -4.11
CA SER A 213 0.58 -7.95 -5.00
C SER A 213 0.07 -7.74 -6.43
N ASN A 214 -0.43 -6.57 -6.78
CA ASN A 214 -0.93 -6.35 -8.13
C ASN A 214 0.22 -6.07 -9.09
N ILE A 215 0.63 -7.11 -9.81
CA ILE A 215 1.73 -7.07 -10.78
C ILE A 215 1.22 -7.36 -12.18
N THR A 216 -0.05 -7.76 -12.29
CA THR A 216 -0.65 -8.18 -13.55
C THR A 216 -0.62 -7.07 -14.57
N TYR A 217 0.17 -7.33 -15.60
CA TYR A 217 0.17 -6.54 -16.81
C TYR A 217 -0.97 -7.04 -17.68
N LYS A 218 -2.04 -6.30 -17.81
CA LYS A 218 -2.84 -6.41 -19.01
C LYS A 218 -2.04 -5.75 -20.13
N ASP A 219 -1.10 -6.52 -20.65
CA ASP A 219 -0.44 -6.15 -21.87
C ASP A 219 -1.49 -6.13 -22.96
N GLU A 220 -1.91 -4.97 -23.39
CA GLU A 220 -2.45 -4.84 -24.73
C GLU A 220 -1.29 -5.10 -25.68
N GLU A 221 -1.10 -6.37 -26.00
CA GLU A 221 -0.09 -6.79 -26.96
C GLU A 221 -0.50 -6.27 -28.33
N SER A 222 0.22 -5.29 -28.83
CA SER A 222 0.09 -4.93 -30.23
C SER A 222 1.07 -5.75 -31.04
N LEU A 223 0.53 -6.72 -31.78
CA LEU A 223 1.31 -7.47 -32.75
C LEU A 223 1.92 -6.53 -33.78
N ILE A 224 3.24 -6.53 -33.87
CA ILE A 224 3.98 -5.72 -34.86
C ILE A 224 4.41 -6.53 -36.04
N LEU A 225 4.87 -7.77 -35.79
CA LEU A 225 5.47 -8.61 -36.81
C LEU A 225 5.20 -10.09 -36.51
N THR A 226 4.82 -10.83 -37.53
CA THR A 226 4.90 -12.29 -37.53
C THR A 226 5.68 -12.74 -38.75
N ALA A 227 6.77 -13.46 -38.52
CA ALA A 227 7.52 -14.14 -39.55
C ALA A 227 7.32 -15.64 -39.42
N LYS A 228 7.00 -16.31 -40.51
CA LYS A 228 6.74 -17.77 -40.53
C LYS A 228 7.48 -18.41 -41.68
N THR A 229 7.93 -19.65 -41.50
CA THR A 229 8.41 -20.48 -42.58
C THR A 229 7.96 -21.92 -42.40
N ASN A 230 7.47 -22.55 -43.49
CA ASN A 230 7.17 -23.97 -43.56
C ASN A 230 8.31 -24.78 -44.16
N ARG A 231 9.41 -24.14 -44.49
CA ARG A 231 10.61 -24.79 -45.08
C ARG A 231 11.46 -25.45 -44.00
N LYS A 232 12.20 -26.48 -44.38
CA LYS A 232 13.23 -27.10 -43.55
C LYS A 232 14.47 -26.19 -43.50
N ILE A 233 14.82 -25.74 -42.32
CA ILE A 233 16.03 -24.99 -42.06
C ILE A 233 17.09 -25.97 -41.56
N ARG A 234 18.21 -26.08 -42.27
CA ARG A 234 19.36 -26.87 -41.80
C ARG A 234 20.34 -25.92 -41.16
N VAL A 235 20.65 -26.13 -39.91
CA VAL A 235 21.67 -25.38 -39.16
C VAL A 235 22.88 -26.27 -39.08
N ASN A 236 23.91 -25.95 -39.87
CA ASN A 236 25.14 -26.73 -39.93
C ASN A 236 26.21 -26.09 -39.04
N HIS A 237 27.13 -26.92 -38.55
CA HIS A 237 28.30 -26.47 -37.82
C HIS A 237 29.38 -26.06 -38.82
N GLU A 238 29.93 -24.85 -38.68
CA GLU A 238 31.17 -24.43 -39.30
C GLU A 238 32.22 -24.16 -38.21
N ASN A 239 33.49 -24.41 -38.48
CA ASN A 239 34.63 -24.51 -37.56
C ASN A 239 34.91 -23.37 -36.59
N SER A 240 34.02 -22.45 -36.41
CA SER A 240 34.06 -21.42 -35.36
C SER A 240 32.64 -20.94 -35.08
N TYR A 241 32.34 -20.64 -33.81
CA TYR A 241 31.05 -20.10 -33.34
C TYR A 241 30.49 -19.02 -34.28
N SER A 242 29.82 -19.43 -35.35
CA SER A 242 29.18 -18.47 -36.24
C SER A 242 27.72 -18.36 -35.84
N ASN A 243 27.40 -17.24 -35.21
CA ASN A 243 26.02 -16.83 -35.01
C ASN A 243 25.39 -16.65 -36.39
N ARG A 244 24.42 -17.48 -36.75
CA ARG A 244 23.70 -17.33 -38.00
C ARG A 244 22.46 -16.52 -37.78
N VAL A 245 22.36 -15.39 -38.44
CA VAL A 245 21.21 -14.50 -38.45
C VAL A 245 20.41 -14.78 -39.72
N TYR A 246 19.12 -14.95 -39.59
CA TYR A 246 18.23 -15.27 -40.71
C TYR A 246 17.62 -14.01 -41.31
N ASP A 247 17.55 -13.97 -42.62
CA ASP A 247 16.88 -12.92 -43.37
C ASP A 247 15.38 -13.15 -43.37
N PHE A 248 14.63 -12.07 -43.22
CA PHE A 248 13.18 -12.05 -43.27
C PHE A 248 12.72 -11.34 -44.55
N LEU A 249 11.88 -12.01 -45.34
CA LEU A 249 11.21 -11.38 -46.46
C LEU A 249 9.88 -10.79 -46.04
N LYS A 250 9.72 -9.49 -46.19
CA LYS A 250 8.46 -8.80 -45.89
C LYS A 250 7.39 -9.20 -46.89
N ILE A 251 6.27 -9.75 -46.42
CA ILE A 251 5.13 -10.09 -47.27
C ILE A 251 4.13 -8.95 -47.31
N ASN A 252 3.84 -8.37 -46.13
CA ASN A 252 2.95 -7.22 -45.94
C ASN A 252 3.38 -6.46 -44.70
N ASP A 253 2.68 -5.43 -44.32
CA ASP A 253 3.11 -4.55 -43.21
C ASP A 253 3.31 -5.23 -41.87
N ASN A 254 2.74 -6.41 -41.66
CA ASN A 254 2.78 -7.15 -40.40
C ASN A 254 3.28 -8.58 -40.52
N GLU A 255 3.59 -9.08 -41.73
CA GLU A 255 4.02 -10.45 -41.94
C GLU A 255 5.36 -10.49 -42.70
N TRP A 256 6.24 -11.40 -42.26
CA TRP A 256 7.51 -11.67 -42.84
C TRP A 256 7.69 -13.16 -43.03
N LEU A 257 8.26 -13.59 -44.15
CA LEU A 257 8.69 -14.97 -44.34
C LEU A 257 10.18 -15.10 -44.10
N LEU A 258 10.57 -16.17 -43.43
CA LEU A 258 11.96 -16.62 -43.37
C LEU A 258 12.33 -17.20 -44.74
N ASP A 259 13.09 -16.47 -45.58
CA ASP A 259 13.22 -16.83 -46.99
C ASP A 259 14.50 -17.57 -47.36
N LYS A 260 15.59 -17.46 -46.64
CA LYS A 260 16.85 -18.09 -47.09
C LYS A 260 17.76 -18.57 -45.98
N TYR A 261 18.50 -19.65 -46.32
CA TYR A 261 19.76 -20.00 -45.71
C TYR A 261 20.75 -18.84 -45.86
N PRO A 262 21.41 -18.43 -44.80
CA PRO A 262 22.38 -17.36 -44.86
C PRO A 262 23.70 -17.91 -45.38
N GLU A 263 23.84 -18.05 -46.66
CA GLU A 263 25.16 -18.12 -47.30
C GLU A 263 25.65 -16.74 -47.81
N VAL A 264 24.82 -15.71 -47.61
CA VAL A 264 25.15 -14.37 -48.13
C VAL A 264 24.94 -13.33 -47.02
N SER A 265 25.95 -12.51 -46.84
CA SER A 265 26.01 -11.34 -45.97
C SER A 265 24.95 -10.31 -46.35
N GLY A 266 23.88 -10.27 -45.61
CA GLY A 266 22.79 -9.30 -45.79
C GLY A 266 21.62 -9.60 -44.92
N THR A 267 21.76 -9.41 -43.63
CA THR A 267 20.70 -9.57 -42.64
C THR A 267 19.73 -8.40 -42.70
N MET A 268 18.42 -8.68 -42.80
CA MET A 268 17.40 -7.67 -42.55
C MET A 268 16.86 -7.82 -41.13
N PRO A 269 17.47 -7.16 -40.13
CA PRO A 269 16.95 -7.16 -38.77
C PRO A 269 15.64 -6.35 -38.71
N PHE A 270 14.79 -6.70 -37.77
CA PHE A 270 13.67 -5.83 -37.42
C PHE A 270 14.22 -4.56 -36.75
N VAL A 271 13.90 -3.40 -37.35
CA VAL A 271 14.27 -2.10 -36.78
C VAL A 271 13.16 -1.57 -35.89
N VAL A 272 13.48 -1.31 -34.64
CA VAL A 272 12.55 -0.76 -33.64
C VAL A 272 12.17 0.67 -34.04
N LYS A 273 10.89 0.92 -34.31
CA LYS A 273 10.38 2.22 -34.72
C LYS A 273 10.13 3.18 -33.56
N GLU A 274 9.83 2.65 -32.38
CA GLU A 274 9.54 3.42 -31.18
C GLU A 274 10.18 2.73 -29.97
N SER A 275 10.79 3.51 -29.09
CA SER A 275 11.33 2.97 -27.83
C SER A 275 10.21 2.37 -26.96
N GLY A 276 10.49 1.27 -26.28
CA GLY A 276 9.53 0.60 -25.43
C GLY A 276 9.88 -0.86 -25.14
N TYR A 277 8.96 -1.53 -24.46
CA TYR A 277 9.10 -2.96 -24.19
C TYR A 277 8.55 -3.79 -25.34
N TYR A 278 9.26 -4.86 -25.63
CA TYR A 278 8.93 -5.79 -26.71
C TYR A 278 8.99 -7.22 -26.18
N ARG A 279 8.09 -8.05 -26.67
CA ARG A 279 8.16 -9.50 -26.52
C ARG A 279 8.43 -10.12 -27.88
N VAL A 280 9.43 -10.99 -27.93
CA VAL A 280 9.69 -11.82 -29.08
C VAL A 280 9.40 -13.26 -28.71
N SER A 281 8.50 -13.90 -29.45
CA SER A 281 8.18 -15.31 -29.31
C SER A 281 8.70 -16.09 -30.50
N ILE A 282 9.48 -17.15 -30.22
CA ILE A 282 10.03 -18.04 -31.21
C ILE A 282 9.39 -19.42 -31.00
N THR A 283 8.69 -19.90 -32.01
CA THR A 283 8.14 -21.26 -32.02
C THR A 283 8.87 -22.08 -33.09
N LEU A 284 9.47 -23.20 -32.68
CA LEU A 284 10.10 -24.19 -33.54
C LEU A 284 9.12 -25.36 -33.67
N GLY A 285 8.53 -25.57 -34.84
CA GLY A 285 7.48 -26.60 -35.03
C GLY A 285 8.03 -28.01 -34.91
N LYS A 286 9.19 -28.29 -35.49
CA LYS A 286 9.88 -29.57 -35.33
C LYS A 286 11.39 -29.37 -35.37
N VAL A 287 12.09 -30.01 -34.43
CA VAL A 287 13.56 -29.95 -34.36
C VAL A 287 14.13 -31.36 -34.27
N TYR A 288 15.05 -31.73 -35.14
CA TYR A 288 15.69 -33.04 -35.12
C TYR A 288 17.12 -32.95 -35.70
N ARG A 289 17.91 -34.00 -35.48
CA ARG A 289 19.28 -34.07 -36.01
C ARG A 289 19.29 -34.34 -37.51
N ASN A 290 20.29 -33.84 -38.16
CA ASN A 290 20.51 -34.10 -39.62
C ASN A 290 21.11 -35.49 -39.90
N SER A 291 21.59 -36.22 -38.87
CA SER A 291 22.24 -37.53 -38.99
C SER A 291 21.84 -38.44 -37.79
N SER A 292 22.09 -39.74 -37.92
CA SER A 292 21.70 -40.76 -36.94
C SER A 292 22.73 -40.94 -35.78
N SER A 293 23.88 -40.32 -35.80
CA SER A 293 24.94 -40.52 -34.79
C SER A 293 25.46 -39.17 -34.25
N GLY A 294 25.84 -39.15 -32.96
CA GLY A 294 26.43 -37.99 -32.26
C GLY A 294 25.46 -37.19 -31.36
N GLU A 295 26.02 -36.35 -30.49
CA GLU A 295 25.29 -35.40 -29.66
C GLU A 295 25.31 -34.04 -30.32
N THR A 296 24.16 -33.40 -30.45
CA THR A 296 24.00 -32.07 -31.00
C THR A 296 23.29 -31.19 -30.04
N SER A 297 23.82 -30.02 -29.70
CA SER A 297 23.11 -28.97 -28.97
C SER A 297 22.89 -27.76 -29.86
N MET A 298 21.69 -27.25 -29.87
CA MET A 298 21.28 -26.06 -30.59
C MET A 298 21.04 -24.92 -29.63
N ARG A 299 21.47 -23.73 -29.96
CA ARG A 299 21.07 -22.50 -29.32
C ARG A 299 20.18 -21.73 -30.28
N TYR A 300 19.12 -21.14 -29.75
CA TYR A 300 18.22 -20.27 -30.50
C TYR A 300 17.74 -19.12 -29.64
N GLY A 301 17.45 -18.00 -30.26
CA GLY A 301 16.99 -16.82 -29.53
C GLY A 301 17.04 -15.57 -30.38
N ILE A 302 17.28 -14.48 -29.71
CA ILE A 302 17.37 -13.15 -30.32
C ILE A 302 18.77 -12.54 -30.09
N GLY A 303 19.17 -11.66 -30.99
CA GLY A 303 20.38 -10.88 -30.83
C GLY A 303 20.35 -9.63 -31.68
N SER A 304 21.30 -8.74 -31.43
CA SER A 304 21.48 -7.50 -32.17
C SER A 304 22.96 -7.21 -32.39
N THR A 305 23.29 -6.75 -33.59
CA THR A 305 24.64 -6.38 -33.93
C THR A 305 25.03 -4.94 -33.54
N ASN A 306 24.03 -4.09 -33.24
CA ASN A 306 24.26 -2.66 -33.03
C ASN A 306 23.36 -2.07 -31.90
N SER A 307 22.99 -2.83 -30.90
CA SER A 307 22.09 -2.32 -29.87
C SER A 307 22.38 -2.82 -28.45
N ASN A 308 21.82 -2.14 -27.49
CA ASN A 308 21.83 -2.52 -26.08
C ASN A 308 21.02 -3.80 -25.77
N VAL A 309 20.39 -4.41 -26.80
CA VAL A 309 19.52 -5.58 -26.61
C VAL A 309 20.31 -6.84 -26.25
N GLY A 310 21.58 -6.95 -26.62
CA GLY A 310 22.40 -8.13 -26.31
C GLY A 310 21.87 -9.44 -26.91
N GLU A 311 22.60 -10.52 -26.69
CA GLU A 311 22.18 -11.87 -27.13
C GLU A 311 21.40 -12.56 -26.00
N GLN A 312 20.19 -13.06 -26.31
CA GLN A 312 19.40 -13.92 -25.41
C GLN A 312 19.17 -15.26 -26.10
N LEU A 313 19.81 -16.31 -25.58
CA LEU A 313 19.81 -17.62 -26.20
C LEU A 313 19.24 -18.68 -25.24
N LYS A 314 18.46 -19.62 -25.80
CA LYS A 314 18.01 -20.83 -25.14
C LYS A 314 18.77 -22.02 -25.70
N ASN A 315 19.18 -22.93 -24.84
CA ASN A 315 19.86 -24.16 -25.23
C ASN A 315 18.83 -25.28 -25.41
N LEU A 316 19.01 -26.07 -26.46
CA LEU A 316 18.22 -27.25 -26.75
C LEU A 316 19.16 -28.41 -27.05
N ASN A 317 19.15 -29.43 -26.22
CA ASN A 317 19.97 -30.63 -26.47
C ASN A 317 19.17 -31.61 -27.32
N ILE A 318 19.68 -31.90 -28.51
CA ILE A 318 19.06 -32.78 -29.50
C ILE A 318 19.80 -34.12 -29.46
N TYR A 319 19.43 -35.02 -28.57
CA TYR A 319 20.05 -36.37 -28.51
C TYR A 319 19.47 -37.29 -29.60
N SER A 320 18.62 -38.23 -29.27
CA SER A 320 18.00 -39.14 -30.22
C SER A 320 16.55 -38.72 -30.55
N ASN A 321 16.02 -37.74 -29.90
CA ASN A 321 14.61 -37.36 -29.93
C ASN A 321 14.34 -36.24 -30.92
N THR A 322 13.16 -36.30 -31.55
CA THR A 322 12.57 -35.20 -32.26
C THR A 322 11.80 -34.33 -31.26
N TRP A 323 12.00 -33.02 -31.33
CA TRP A 323 11.25 -32.07 -30.54
C TRP A 323 10.15 -31.44 -31.39
N ASP A 324 8.94 -31.34 -30.87
CA ASP A 324 7.80 -30.75 -31.56
C ASP A 324 7.27 -29.55 -30.79
N ASN A 325 6.95 -28.45 -31.50
CA ASN A 325 6.29 -27.24 -31.01
C ASN A 325 6.95 -26.58 -29.77
N ILE A 326 8.26 -26.35 -29.84
CA ILE A 326 8.99 -25.66 -28.80
C ILE A 326 8.75 -24.15 -28.92
N THR A 327 8.19 -23.53 -27.91
CA THR A 327 7.99 -22.08 -27.85
C THR A 327 8.83 -21.46 -26.75
N SER A 328 9.52 -20.38 -27.08
CA SER A 328 10.24 -19.54 -26.11
C SER A 328 9.91 -18.07 -26.33
N SER A 329 9.78 -17.32 -25.25
CA SER A 329 9.55 -15.88 -25.28
C SER A 329 10.72 -15.15 -24.62
N PHE A 330 11.05 -13.98 -25.15
CA PHE A 330 12.09 -13.08 -24.70
C PHE A 330 11.49 -11.68 -24.56
N GLU A 331 11.60 -11.09 -23.40
CA GLU A 331 11.10 -9.73 -23.13
C GLU A 331 12.28 -8.80 -22.89
N PHE A 332 12.25 -7.62 -23.50
CA PHE A 332 13.34 -6.64 -23.41
C PHE A 332 12.84 -5.23 -23.70
N TYR A 333 13.59 -4.26 -23.22
CA TYR A 333 13.41 -2.87 -23.62
C TYR A 333 14.32 -2.58 -24.83
N ALA A 334 13.77 -1.96 -25.87
CA ALA A 334 14.52 -1.54 -27.04
C ALA A 334 14.31 -0.05 -27.30
N ASN A 335 15.39 0.60 -27.74
CA ASN A 335 15.34 2.00 -28.17
C ASN A 335 14.97 2.09 -29.65
N LYS A 336 14.39 3.24 -30.03
CA LYS A 336 14.16 3.53 -31.45
C LYS A 336 15.48 3.42 -32.22
N GLY A 337 15.45 2.61 -33.27
CA GLY A 337 16.62 2.34 -34.11
C GLY A 337 17.39 1.05 -33.76
N ASP A 338 17.09 0.42 -32.63
CA ASP A 338 17.64 -0.89 -32.27
C ASP A 338 17.20 -1.94 -33.29
N MET A 339 18.10 -2.90 -33.57
CA MET A 339 17.88 -3.96 -34.57
C MET A 339 17.75 -5.30 -33.86
N ILE A 340 16.65 -6.01 -34.07
CA ILE A 340 16.37 -7.31 -33.48
C ILE A 340 16.42 -8.39 -34.57
N SER A 341 17.20 -9.41 -34.36
CA SER A 341 17.33 -10.54 -35.26
C SER A 341 17.15 -11.85 -34.52
N MET A 342 16.65 -12.87 -35.22
CA MET A 342 16.62 -14.23 -34.73
C MET A 342 17.99 -14.88 -34.92
N ILE A 343 18.47 -15.58 -33.91
CA ILE A 343 19.72 -16.31 -33.92
C ILE A 343 19.45 -17.80 -33.72
N MET A 344 20.06 -18.62 -34.54
CA MET A 344 20.16 -20.06 -34.35
C MET A 344 21.59 -20.49 -34.58
N ASP A 345 22.14 -21.24 -33.66
CA ASP A 345 23.49 -21.82 -33.83
C ASP A 345 23.50 -23.27 -33.28
N VAL A 346 24.39 -24.08 -33.80
CA VAL A 346 24.55 -25.50 -33.41
C VAL A 346 25.94 -25.72 -32.89
N LYS A 347 26.05 -26.26 -31.68
CA LYS A 347 27.30 -26.78 -31.15
C LYS A 347 27.31 -28.29 -31.32
N ASP A 348 28.20 -28.77 -32.17
CA ASP A 348 28.31 -30.18 -32.49
C ASP A 348 29.78 -30.64 -32.48
N TYR A 349 30.01 -31.82 -31.93
CA TYR A 349 31.34 -32.45 -31.93
C TYR A 349 31.61 -33.23 -33.22
N TYR A 350 30.57 -33.50 -34.05
CA TYR A 350 30.69 -34.41 -35.21
C TYR A 350 30.14 -33.84 -36.53
N TYR A 351 29.99 -32.56 -36.66
CA TYR A 351 29.51 -31.89 -37.91
C TYR A 351 28.11 -32.33 -38.38
N VAL A 352 27.26 -32.75 -37.50
CA VAL A 352 25.96 -33.35 -37.86
C VAL A 352 24.89 -32.30 -38.18
N GLY A 353 24.89 -31.18 -37.47
CA GLY A 353 23.90 -30.12 -37.64
C GLY A 353 22.49 -30.48 -37.12
N ALA A 354 21.63 -29.51 -37.10
CA ALA A 354 20.21 -29.64 -36.73
C ALA A 354 19.28 -29.23 -37.89
N VAL A 355 18.11 -29.82 -37.94
CA VAL A 355 17.04 -29.45 -38.88
C VAL A 355 15.86 -28.91 -38.07
N VAL A 356 15.40 -27.73 -38.45
CA VAL A 356 14.24 -27.07 -37.86
C VAL A 356 13.18 -26.85 -38.91
N GLU A 357 11.95 -27.22 -38.61
CA GLU A 357 10.79 -27.07 -39.51
C GLU A 357 9.73 -26.21 -38.87
N ASN A 358 8.96 -25.45 -39.65
CA ASN A 358 7.82 -24.65 -39.22
C ASN A 358 8.21 -23.62 -38.12
N VAL A 359 9.13 -22.74 -38.41
CA VAL A 359 9.53 -21.70 -37.49
C VAL A 359 8.54 -20.54 -37.55
N THR A 360 8.11 -20.08 -36.37
CA THR A 360 7.36 -18.83 -36.23
C THR A 360 8.15 -17.88 -35.34
N PHE A 361 8.33 -16.67 -35.81
CA PHE A 361 8.98 -15.58 -35.09
C PHE A 361 7.99 -14.42 -34.99
N LYS A 362 7.62 -14.03 -33.77
CA LYS A 362 6.58 -13.05 -33.49
C LYS A 362 7.16 -11.93 -32.65
N ILE A 363 6.95 -10.70 -33.05
CA ILE A 363 7.33 -9.50 -32.28
C ILE A 363 6.05 -8.77 -31.88
N GLU A 364 5.92 -8.51 -30.60
CA GLU A 364 4.83 -7.78 -29.99
C GLU A 364 5.39 -6.60 -29.22
N LYS A 365 4.81 -5.42 -29.40
CA LYS A 365 5.12 -4.28 -28.53
C LYS A 365 4.23 -4.41 -27.29
N ILE A 366 4.88 -4.46 -26.15
CA ILE A 366 4.20 -4.44 -24.86
C ILE A 366 3.87 -2.98 -24.58
N LYS A 367 2.62 -2.60 -24.70
CA LYS A 367 2.15 -1.33 -24.17
C LYS A 367 2.07 -1.49 -22.67
N SER A 368 2.97 -0.85 -21.93
CA SER A 368 2.78 -0.67 -20.51
C SER A 368 1.54 0.19 -20.32
N ASN A 369 0.45 -0.43 -19.95
CA ASN A 369 -0.70 0.30 -19.50
C ASN A 369 -0.35 0.80 -18.10
N ASP A 370 0.10 2.06 -17.99
CA ASP A 370 0.35 2.75 -16.72
C ASP A 370 -0.97 3.06 -15.98
N ASP A 371 -2.01 2.29 -16.24
CA ASP A 371 -3.27 2.42 -15.53
C ASP A 371 -3.05 1.98 -14.08
N ILE A 372 -3.29 2.92 -13.17
CA ILE A 372 -3.23 2.69 -11.73
C ILE A 372 -4.04 1.45 -11.31
N ASN A 373 -5.12 1.14 -12.02
CA ASN A 373 -5.93 -0.04 -11.76
C ASN A 373 -5.20 -1.36 -12.02
N THR A 374 -4.13 -1.35 -12.81
CA THR A 374 -3.30 -2.53 -13.07
C THR A 374 -2.10 -2.63 -12.16
N LEU A 375 -1.63 -1.51 -11.59
CA LEU A 375 -0.42 -1.46 -10.77
C LEU A 375 -0.70 -1.55 -9.27
N VAL A 376 -1.92 -1.21 -8.85
CA VAL A 376 -2.28 -1.10 -7.44
C VAL A 376 -3.55 -1.90 -7.18
N SER A 377 -3.56 -2.75 -6.17
CA SER A 377 -4.76 -3.46 -5.70
C SER A 377 -5.74 -2.50 -5.02
N ASP A 378 -6.99 -2.93 -4.86
CA ASP A 378 -8.00 -2.16 -4.13
C ASP A 378 -7.64 -2.06 -2.64
N LEU A 379 -7.62 -0.84 -2.13
CA LEU A 379 -7.44 -0.55 -0.70
C LEU A 379 -8.20 0.72 -0.35
N GLN A 380 -9.22 0.59 0.49
CA GLN A 380 -10.01 1.72 0.94
C GLN A 380 -9.16 2.65 1.81
N LEU A 381 -9.23 3.96 1.56
CA LEU A 381 -8.45 4.95 2.31
C LEU A 381 -8.78 4.93 3.81
N ILE A 382 -10.05 4.72 4.16
CA ILE A 382 -10.47 4.64 5.57
C ILE A 382 -9.77 3.47 6.28
N ASP A 383 -9.65 2.32 5.63
CA ASP A 383 -8.98 1.15 6.20
C ASP A 383 -7.47 1.35 6.27
N LEU A 384 -6.87 1.97 5.24
CA LEU A 384 -5.45 2.33 5.27
C LEU A 384 -5.13 3.25 6.46
N PHE A 385 -5.88 4.34 6.64
CA PHE A 385 -5.66 5.28 7.73
C PHE A 385 -5.87 4.62 9.10
N ARG A 386 -6.94 3.82 9.26
CA ARG A 386 -7.18 3.04 10.48
C ARG A 386 -6.00 2.12 10.81
N ASN A 387 -5.52 1.36 9.83
CA ASN A 387 -4.39 0.46 10.02
C ASN A 387 -3.11 1.21 10.41
N VAL A 388 -2.83 2.34 9.77
CA VAL A 388 -1.68 3.19 10.10
C VAL A 388 -1.79 3.73 11.51
N PHE A 389 -2.94 4.26 11.90
CA PHE A 389 -3.17 4.78 13.25
C PHE A 389 -3.00 3.68 14.30
N ASN A 390 -3.50 2.49 14.01
CA ASN A 390 -3.36 1.34 14.91
C ASN A 390 -1.92 0.84 15.01
N ILE A 391 -1.17 0.78 13.91
CA ILE A 391 0.24 0.34 13.95
C ILE A 391 1.09 1.29 14.81
N PHE A 392 0.88 2.59 14.68
CA PHE A 392 1.72 3.59 15.34
C PHE A 392 1.11 4.19 16.61
N GLY A 393 -0.06 3.72 17.05
CA GLY A 393 -0.74 4.26 18.22
C GLY A 393 -1.05 5.76 18.08
N ILE A 394 -1.46 6.19 16.88
CA ILE A 394 -1.69 7.60 16.55
C ILE A 394 -3.13 8.00 16.87
N THR A 395 -3.28 9.16 17.49
CA THR A 395 -4.55 9.84 17.69
C THR A 395 -4.56 11.14 16.87
N PRO A 396 -5.41 11.26 15.83
CA PRO A 396 -5.61 12.53 15.15
C PRO A 396 -6.47 13.46 16.01
N ILE A 397 -5.98 14.65 16.30
CA ILE A 397 -6.72 15.70 17.01
C ILE A 397 -6.91 16.86 16.04
N TYR A 398 -8.18 17.26 15.84
CA TYR A 398 -8.51 18.43 15.03
C TYR A 398 -8.64 19.66 15.90
N GLU A 399 -7.84 20.66 15.64
CA GLU A 399 -7.85 21.93 16.37
C GLU A 399 -7.49 23.08 15.43
N ARG A 400 -8.26 24.16 15.48
CA ARG A 400 -7.99 25.42 14.76
C ARG A 400 -7.74 25.26 13.25
N GLY A 401 -8.48 24.36 12.60
CA GLY A 401 -8.37 24.14 11.15
C GLY A 401 -7.36 23.08 10.73
N GLU A 402 -6.71 22.40 11.66
CA GLU A 402 -5.62 21.48 11.38
C GLU A 402 -5.81 20.13 12.10
N TYR A 403 -5.39 19.04 11.44
CA TYR A 403 -5.30 17.73 12.08
C TYR A 403 -3.86 17.49 12.54
N THR A 404 -3.67 17.36 13.83
CA THR A 404 -2.37 17.01 14.41
C THR A 404 -2.36 15.55 14.85
N PHE A 405 -1.38 14.80 14.38
CA PHE A 405 -1.23 13.37 14.66
C PHE A 405 -0.28 13.19 15.83
N TYR A 406 -0.83 12.80 16.98
CA TYR A 406 -0.07 12.59 18.22
C TYR A 406 0.02 11.11 18.57
N THR A 407 1.17 10.68 19.04
CA THR A 407 1.30 9.42 19.75
C THR A 407 0.81 9.56 21.19
N LEU A 408 0.42 8.46 21.81
CA LEU A 408 0.01 8.51 23.23
C LEU A 408 1.16 8.93 24.14
N SER A 409 2.41 8.62 23.80
CA SER A 409 3.59 9.06 24.55
C SER A 409 3.71 10.58 24.54
N GLU A 410 3.54 11.23 23.38
CA GLU A 410 3.53 12.69 23.27
C GLU A 410 2.43 13.31 24.12
N ARG A 411 1.23 12.73 24.12
CA ARG A 411 0.10 13.20 24.97
C ARG A 411 0.39 13.10 26.47
N VAL A 412 1.12 12.09 26.89
CA VAL A 412 1.45 11.89 28.32
C VAL A 412 2.67 12.71 28.74
N GLU A 413 3.68 12.84 27.88
CA GLU A 413 4.98 13.38 28.26
C GLU A 413 5.17 14.86 27.87
N GLU A 414 4.64 15.27 26.71
CA GLU A 414 4.89 16.59 26.12
C GLU A 414 3.69 17.55 26.20
N ALA A 415 2.48 17.03 26.46
CA ALA A 415 1.28 17.86 26.49
C ALA A 415 1.34 18.94 27.57
N PRO A 416 0.84 20.16 27.32
CA PRO A 416 0.73 21.20 28.33
C PRO A 416 -0.16 20.78 29.48
N MET A 417 0.12 21.34 30.65
CA MET A 417 -0.68 21.11 31.86
C MET A 417 -1.71 22.20 32.03
N ILE A 418 -2.94 21.81 32.37
CA ILE A 418 -4.03 22.70 32.77
C ILE A 418 -4.39 22.34 34.21
N ASP A 419 -4.43 23.33 35.09
CA ASP A 419 -4.86 23.12 36.48
C ASP A 419 -6.36 23.36 36.64
N TRP A 420 -7.10 22.28 36.92
CA TRP A 420 -8.52 22.30 37.19
C TRP A 420 -8.88 22.07 38.66
N SER A 421 -7.90 22.20 39.58
CA SER A 421 -8.14 22.04 41.03
C SER A 421 -9.24 22.97 41.54
N GLY A 422 -9.21 24.25 41.13
CA GLY A 422 -10.23 25.22 41.50
C GLY A 422 -11.62 25.02 40.88
N LYS A 423 -11.76 24.10 39.95
CA LYS A 423 -13.01 23.79 39.22
C LYS A 423 -13.61 22.45 39.61
N PHE A 424 -12.88 21.63 40.33
CA PHE A 424 -13.32 20.32 40.78
C PHE A 424 -14.53 20.43 41.72
N VAL A 425 -15.58 19.65 41.45
CA VAL A 425 -16.81 19.61 42.29
C VAL A 425 -16.87 18.31 43.08
N LYS A 426 -16.91 17.17 42.40
CA LYS A 426 -16.95 15.85 43.03
C LYS A 426 -16.63 14.72 42.06
N ILE A 427 -16.25 13.59 42.62
CA ILE A 427 -16.16 12.32 41.87
C ILE A 427 -17.60 11.79 41.67
N LYS A 428 -17.90 11.36 40.45
CA LYS A 428 -19.15 10.68 40.10
C LYS A 428 -18.98 9.17 40.05
N GLU A 429 -17.89 8.73 39.41
CA GLU A 429 -17.58 7.33 39.22
C GLU A 429 -16.05 7.09 39.23
N LEU A 430 -15.65 5.94 39.73
CA LEU A 430 -14.28 5.46 39.71
C LEU A 430 -14.28 4.02 39.19
N LYS A 431 -13.59 3.80 38.07
CA LYS A 431 -13.40 2.48 37.46
C LYS A 431 -11.94 2.05 37.59
N PHE A 432 -11.73 0.76 37.84
CA PHE A 432 -10.40 0.15 37.98
C PHE A 432 -10.03 -0.78 36.82
N HIS A 433 -10.97 -1.00 35.91
CA HIS A 433 -10.79 -1.95 34.79
C HIS A 433 -11.18 -1.29 33.48
N SER A 434 -10.49 -1.65 32.40
CA SER A 434 -10.89 -1.32 31.04
C SER A 434 -11.48 -2.56 30.39
N SER A 435 -12.71 -2.47 29.88
CA SER A 435 -13.38 -3.58 29.16
C SER A 435 -12.81 -3.83 27.77
N GLU A 436 -11.99 -2.92 27.27
CA GLU A 436 -11.50 -2.95 25.88
C GLU A 436 -10.28 -3.84 25.69
N TYR A 437 -9.63 -4.25 26.79
CA TYR A 437 -8.47 -5.12 26.78
C TYR A 437 -8.71 -6.38 27.58
N ALA A 438 -7.90 -7.40 27.32
CA ALA A 438 -7.89 -8.68 28.00
C ALA A 438 -6.60 -8.88 28.81
N LYS A 439 -6.50 -9.98 29.59
CA LYS A 439 -5.24 -10.40 30.23
C LYS A 439 -4.15 -10.59 29.18
N LYS A 440 -4.50 -11.21 28.05
CA LYS A 440 -3.61 -11.49 26.91
C LYS A 440 -4.14 -10.77 25.67
N ASN A 441 -3.45 -9.76 25.24
CA ASN A 441 -3.81 -8.99 24.05
C ASN A 441 -2.85 -9.36 22.92
N ASN A 442 -3.32 -10.09 21.92
CA ASN A 442 -2.50 -10.48 20.78
C ASN A 442 -2.63 -9.41 19.70
N PHE A 443 -1.51 -8.92 19.20
CA PHE A 443 -1.41 -8.00 18.08
C PHE A 443 -0.93 -8.77 16.87
N LEU A 444 -1.75 -8.81 15.83
CA LEU A 444 -1.64 -9.75 14.73
C LEU A 444 -1.63 -9.03 13.38
N TYR A 445 -0.86 -9.57 12.44
CA TYR A 445 -1.00 -9.31 11.02
C TYR A 445 -1.99 -10.28 10.38
N LYS A 446 -2.50 -9.95 9.18
CA LYS A 446 -3.18 -10.93 8.34
C LYS A 446 -2.23 -12.07 7.98
N LYS A 447 -2.76 -13.29 8.02
CA LYS A 447 -2.04 -14.50 7.64
C LYS A 447 -2.38 -14.93 6.22
N TYR A 448 -1.45 -15.64 5.61
CA TYR A 448 -1.70 -16.31 4.35
C TYR A 448 -2.64 -17.50 4.56
N ASP A 449 -3.53 -17.76 3.60
CA ASP A 449 -4.53 -18.84 3.70
C ASP A 449 -3.92 -20.25 3.86
N ASP A 450 -2.66 -20.41 3.42
CA ASP A 450 -1.93 -21.68 3.45
C ASP A 450 -1.20 -21.92 4.80
N GLU A 451 -1.20 -20.94 5.69
CA GLU A 451 -0.61 -21.13 7.04
C GLU A 451 -1.54 -21.96 7.90
N ARG A 452 -1.36 -23.27 7.80
CA ARG A 452 -2.05 -24.26 8.64
C ARG A 452 -1.76 -24.03 10.11
N GLY A 453 -2.74 -23.46 10.80
CA GLY A 453 -2.92 -23.65 12.25
C GLY A 453 -1.82 -23.20 13.19
N TYR A 454 -0.99 -22.23 12.85
CA TYR A 454 0.22 -22.02 13.60
C TYR A 454 0.27 -20.82 14.51
N LEU A 455 0.93 -21.18 15.54
CA LEU A 455 1.71 -20.35 16.45
C LEU A 455 2.00 -18.97 15.88
N GLN A 456 1.91 -18.00 16.75
CA GLN A 456 2.32 -16.64 16.60
C GLN A 456 3.46 -16.51 15.60
N SER A 457 3.26 -15.81 14.50
CA SER A 457 4.34 -15.50 13.58
C SER A 457 5.40 -14.65 14.32
N GLU A 458 6.63 -14.65 13.85
CA GLU A 458 7.68 -13.79 14.46
C GLU A 458 7.32 -12.28 14.37
N TRP A 459 6.37 -11.92 13.53
CA TRP A 459 5.86 -10.56 13.33
C TRP A 459 4.75 -10.18 14.30
N ASP A 460 4.08 -11.17 14.91
CA ASP A 460 3.03 -10.97 15.91
C ASP A 460 3.63 -10.79 17.31
N SER A 461 2.89 -10.18 18.22
CA SER A 461 3.31 -10.06 19.61
C SER A 461 2.14 -10.01 20.56
N ARG A 462 2.44 -10.01 21.86
CA ARG A 462 1.46 -9.97 22.93
C ARG A 462 1.76 -8.88 23.94
N MET A 463 0.70 -8.28 24.44
CA MET A 463 0.74 -7.41 25.60
C MET A 463 -0.07 -8.05 26.73
N PHE A 464 0.51 -8.15 27.90
CA PHE A 464 -0.10 -8.80 29.07
C PHE A 464 -0.47 -7.73 30.09
N PHE A 465 -1.67 -7.84 30.64
CA PHE A 465 -2.08 -7.06 31.80
C PHE A 465 -2.17 -7.93 33.05
N SER A 466 -1.82 -7.34 34.20
CA SER A 466 -1.83 -8.01 35.49
C SER A 466 -3.22 -8.06 36.14
N ASP A 467 -4.24 -7.48 35.53
CA ASP A 467 -5.60 -7.42 36.04
C ASP A 467 -6.30 -8.80 35.88
N GLU A 468 -6.61 -9.43 37.01
CA GLU A 468 -7.20 -10.77 37.04
C GLU A 468 -8.70 -10.80 36.68
N VAL A 469 -9.37 -9.64 36.67
CA VAL A 469 -10.81 -9.52 36.38
C VAL A 469 -11.08 -9.53 34.89
N LEU A 470 -10.10 -9.15 34.07
CA LEU A 470 -10.24 -9.09 32.61
C LEU A 470 -10.50 -10.47 32.00
N VAL A 471 -11.16 -10.46 30.84
CA VAL A 471 -11.31 -11.66 29.99
C VAL A 471 -9.93 -12.20 29.59
N ASP A 472 -9.87 -13.50 29.29
CA ASP A 472 -8.58 -14.17 29.16
C ASP A 472 -7.78 -13.71 27.94
N ARG A 473 -8.46 -13.46 26.81
CA ARG A 473 -7.79 -13.15 25.53
C ARG A 473 -8.62 -12.20 24.67
N LYS A 474 -7.93 -11.28 24.00
CA LYS A 474 -8.46 -10.46 22.90
C LYS A 474 -7.43 -10.40 21.76
N ASP A 475 -7.91 -10.44 20.53
CA ASP A 475 -7.07 -10.37 19.35
C ASP A 475 -7.33 -9.04 18.63
N PHE A 476 -6.26 -8.33 18.31
CA PHE A 476 -6.24 -7.09 17.53
C PHE A 476 -5.51 -7.36 16.22
N SER A 477 -6.19 -7.18 15.10
CA SER A 477 -5.63 -7.47 13.78
C SER A 477 -5.59 -6.23 12.91
N VAL A 478 -4.47 -6.04 12.21
CA VAL A 478 -4.34 -5.02 11.17
C VAL A 478 -4.59 -5.62 9.79
N GLY A 479 -4.94 -4.76 8.82
CA GLY A 479 -5.28 -5.18 7.46
C GLY A 479 -4.08 -5.56 6.58
N PHE A 480 -2.85 -5.44 7.07
CA PHE A 480 -1.63 -5.79 6.34
C PHE A 480 -1.22 -7.24 6.59
N TYR A 481 -0.54 -7.84 5.61
CA TYR A 481 0.06 -9.15 5.74
C TYR A 481 1.48 -9.04 6.30
N SER A 482 1.86 -9.97 7.17
CA SER A 482 3.26 -10.13 7.58
C SER A 482 4.11 -10.67 6.42
N PRO A 483 5.42 -10.45 6.42
CA PRO A 483 6.33 -11.25 5.62
C PRO A 483 6.24 -12.73 5.98
N PHE A 484 6.66 -13.60 5.07
CA PHE A 484 6.67 -15.04 5.29
C PHE A 484 7.81 -15.44 6.24
N ASN A 485 7.56 -16.32 7.20
CA ASN A 485 8.55 -16.70 8.22
C ASN A 485 9.73 -17.52 7.65
N GLU A 486 9.49 -18.27 6.56
CA GLU A 486 10.51 -19.10 5.96
C GLU A 486 11.28 -18.34 4.89
N ARG A 487 12.59 -18.23 5.07
CA ARG A 487 13.49 -17.72 4.03
C ARG A 487 13.66 -18.80 2.96
N ARG A 488 13.57 -18.38 1.70
CA ARG A 488 13.78 -19.30 0.57
C ARG A 488 15.25 -19.75 0.55
N LYS A 489 15.47 -21.07 0.50
CA LYS A 489 16.79 -21.65 0.26
C LYS A 489 16.94 -21.92 -1.23
N PHE A 490 18.05 -21.48 -1.81
CA PHE A 490 18.38 -21.85 -3.18
C PHE A 490 18.97 -23.25 -3.21
N GLU A 491 18.48 -24.09 -4.14
CA GLU A 491 18.86 -25.50 -4.29
C GLU A 491 20.37 -25.70 -4.57
N ASN A 492 21.11 -24.66 -4.97
CA ASN A 492 22.53 -24.76 -5.37
C ASN A 492 23.46 -23.73 -4.73
N SER A 493 23.08 -23.03 -3.68
CA SER A 493 23.97 -22.07 -3.03
C SER A 493 24.05 -22.30 -1.52
N SER A 494 25.29 -22.22 -1.00
CA SER A 494 25.57 -22.26 0.45
C SER A 494 25.18 -20.95 1.18
N SER A 495 24.66 -19.96 0.48
CA SER A 495 24.26 -18.67 1.04
C SER A 495 22.73 -18.60 1.19
N ASP A 496 22.28 -18.37 2.41
CA ASP A 496 20.89 -18.08 2.70
C ASP A 496 20.45 -16.78 2.03
N PHE A 497 19.22 -16.76 1.54
CA PHE A 497 18.61 -15.56 0.97
C PHE A 497 18.25 -14.61 2.12
N ASP A 498 19.08 -13.60 2.33
CA ASP A 498 18.95 -12.65 3.44
C ASP A 498 18.09 -11.45 3.04
N LEU A 499 16.90 -11.72 2.49
CA LEU A 499 15.88 -10.75 2.13
C LEU A 499 14.55 -11.13 2.78
N GLU A 500 13.70 -10.16 3.01
CA GLU A 500 12.34 -10.41 3.43
C GLU A 500 11.53 -11.08 2.33
N ARG A 501 10.79 -12.13 2.69
CA ARG A 501 9.93 -12.84 1.76
C ARG A 501 8.50 -12.34 1.86
N MET A 502 8.06 -11.67 0.80
CA MET A 502 6.69 -11.24 0.60
C MET A 502 6.08 -12.11 -0.50
N GLU A 503 5.28 -13.09 -0.13
CA GLU A 503 4.79 -14.05 -1.10
C GLU A 503 3.64 -13.49 -1.93
N PHE A 504 3.97 -12.82 -3.04
CA PHE A 504 3.01 -12.32 -4.03
C PHE A 504 2.71 -13.34 -5.12
N PHE A 505 3.54 -14.38 -5.23
CA PHE A 505 3.36 -15.45 -6.19
C PHE A 505 3.39 -16.81 -5.51
N SER A 506 2.59 -17.75 -6.03
CA SER A 506 2.72 -19.17 -5.74
C SER A 506 3.36 -19.87 -6.92
N LYS A 507 4.39 -20.66 -6.67
CA LYS A 507 5.05 -21.50 -7.67
C LYS A 507 4.15 -22.69 -7.96
N GLU A 508 3.80 -22.89 -9.25
CA GLU A 508 3.12 -24.07 -9.74
C GLU A 508 4.08 -24.84 -10.67
N GLU A 509 4.37 -26.08 -10.32
CA GLU A 509 5.19 -26.97 -11.14
C GLU A 509 4.31 -28.01 -11.81
N LYS A 510 4.32 -28.03 -13.14
CA LYS A 510 3.64 -29.07 -13.93
C LYS A 510 4.69 -29.91 -14.64
N ILE A 511 4.60 -31.21 -14.49
CA ILE A 511 5.44 -32.14 -15.23
C ILE A 511 4.70 -32.49 -16.52
N GLU A 512 5.17 -31.99 -17.64
CA GLU A 512 4.65 -32.30 -18.96
C GLU A 512 5.77 -32.94 -19.80
N ASN A 513 5.54 -34.14 -20.33
CA ASN A 513 6.51 -34.87 -21.13
C ASN A 513 7.89 -35.10 -20.46
N GLY A 514 7.91 -35.26 -19.13
CA GLY A 514 9.16 -35.46 -18.39
C GLY A 514 9.94 -34.18 -18.05
N PHE A 515 9.37 -33.01 -18.36
CA PHE A 515 9.94 -31.71 -18.02
C PHE A 515 9.10 -31.01 -16.97
N THR A 516 9.77 -30.39 -16.01
CA THR A 516 9.10 -29.54 -15.02
C THR A 516 8.93 -28.13 -15.61
N ASN A 517 7.68 -27.80 -15.96
CA ASN A 517 7.30 -26.44 -16.33
C ASN A 517 6.94 -25.69 -15.07
N THR A 518 7.73 -24.69 -14.72
CA THR A 518 7.45 -23.81 -13.58
C THR A 518 6.66 -22.60 -14.05
N SER A 519 5.50 -22.39 -13.44
CA SER A 519 4.70 -21.18 -13.62
C SER A 519 4.46 -20.52 -12.26
N TYR A 520 4.17 -19.22 -12.28
CA TYR A 520 3.90 -18.45 -11.05
C TYR A 520 2.49 -17.89 -11.15
N LYS A 521 1.67 -18.21 -10.15
CA LYS A 521 0.33 -17.66 -10.02
C LYS A 521 0.36 -16.46 -9.08
N GLU A 522 -0.13 -15.34 -9.54
CA GLU A 522 -0.23 -14.13 -8.74
C GLU A 522 -1.30 -14.26 -7.65
N LYS A 523 -0.98 -13.79 -6.44
CA LYS A 523 -1.89 -13.68 -5.30
C LYS A 523 -2.24 -12.21 -5.09
N THR A 524 -3.35 -11.78 -5.65
CA THR A 524 -3.80 -10.38 -5.61
C THR A 524 -4.34 -9.95 -4.25
N GLY A 525 -4.40 -8.65 -4.00
CA GLY A 525 -5.02 -8.06 -2.81
C GLY A 525 -4.19 -8.18 -1.53
N ARG A 526 -2.92 -8.57 -1.61
CA ARG A 526 -2.02 -8.63 -0.45
C ARG A 526 -1.27 -7.31 -0.30
N TRP A 527 -1.40 -6.70 0.86
CA TRP A 527 -0.71 -5.48 1.21
C TRP A 527 0.27 -5.75 2.34
N HIS A 528 1.53 -5.35 2.13
CA HIS A 528 2.59 -5.43 3.14
C HIS A 528 3.04 -4.04 3.52
N ILE A 529 3.42 -3.85 4.79
CA ILE A 529 4.02 -2.61 5.29
C ILE A 529 5.47 -2.86 5.65
N PHE A 530 6.36 -1.96 5.25
CA PHE A 530 7.81 -2.08 5.47
C PHE A 530 8.50 -0.72 5.39
N SER A 531 9.76 -0.69 5.81
CA SER A 531 10.63 0.45 5.64
C SER A 531 11.56 0.29 4.45
N LYS A 532 11.94 1.41 3.85
CA LYS A 532 13.02 1.50 2.87
C LYS A 532 14.35 1.59 3.63
N GLU A 533 15.24 0.61 3.41
CA GLU A 533 16.57 0.57 4.01
C GLU A 533 17.65 0.42 2.94
N LYS A 534 18.71 1.22 3.05
CA LYS A 534 19.88 1.05 2.19
C LYS A 534 20.82 0.01 2.79
N ARG A 535 21.12 -1.04 2.05
CA ARG A 535 22.03 -2.10 2.47
C ARG A 535 23.15 -2.30 1.49
N ASN A 536 24.36 -2.56 2.01
CA ASN A 536 25.52 -2.92 1.23
C ASN A 536 25.38 -4.36 0.73
N LYS A 537 24.65 -4.53 -0.35
CA LYS A 537 24.43 -5.81 -1.02
C LYS A 537 24.86 -5.66 -2.48
N PRO A 538 25.96 -6.34 -2.91
CA PRO A 538 26.34 -6.37 -4.32
C PRO A 538 25.16 -6.88 -5.15
N THR A 539 24.65 -6.05 -6.02
CA THR A 539 23.44 -6.37 -6.79
C THR A 539 23.67 -6.02 -8.27
N ILE A 540 23.32 -6.93 -9.14
CA ILE A 540 23.22 -6.67 -10.58
C ILE A 540 21.74 -6.46 -10.88
N ILE A 541 21.36 -5.23 -11.11
CA ILE A 541 19.99 -4.88 -11.50
C ILE A 541 19.90 -5.14 -13.01
N ARG A 542 19.04 -6.06 -13.40
CA ARG A 542 18.83 -6.43 -14.80
C ARG A 542 17.54 -5.85 -15.33
N ASP A 543 17.60 -5.31 -16.54
CA ASP A 543 16.44 -5.27 -17.41
C ASP A 543 16.19 -6.68 -17.97
N THR A 544 15.13 -6.86 -18.75
CA THR A 544 14.78 -8.17 -19.34
C THR A 544 15.81 -8.68 -20.34
N VAL A 545 16.75 -7.87 -20.75
CA VAL A 545 17.69 -8.13 -21.87
C VAL A 545 19.03 -8.68 -21.40
N GLY A 546 19.23 -8.80 -20.09
CA GLY A 546 20.50 -9.30 -19.57
C GLY A 546 21.57 -8.22 -19.41
N ASN A 547 21.32 -6.97 -19.83
CA ASN A 547 22.19 -5.86 -19.47
C ASN A 547 22.00 -5.57 -17.98
N GLY A 548 23.07 -5.67 -17.22
CA GLY A 548 23.01 -5.44 -15.78
C GLY A 548 23.93 -4.30 -15.39
N ILE A 549 23.44 -3.39 -14.57
CA ILE A 549 24.29 -2.44 -13.85
C ILE A 549 24.59 -3.02 -12.47
N GLY A 550 25.86 -3.21 -12.17
CA GLY A 550 26.32 -3.61 -10.85
C GLY A 550 26.32 -2.41 -9.90
N VAL A 551 25.68 -2.58 -8.77
CA VAL A 551 25.69 -1.62 -7.66
C VAL A 551 26.20 -2.29 -6.40
N SER A 552 26.96 -1.56 -5.56
CA SER A 552 27.49 -2.08 -4.30
C SER A 552 26.47 -2.01 -3.16
N SER A 553 25.49 -1.14 -3.29
CA SER A 553 24.41 -0.97 -2.32
C SER A 553 23.06 -0.80 -3.04
N VAL A 554 21.99 -1.25 -2.39
CA VAL A 554 20.64 -1.24 -2.95
C VAL A 554 19.61 -0.96 -1.87
N TRP A 555 18.48 -0.39 -2.26
CA TRP A 555 17.33 -0.23 -1.39
C TRP A 555 16.60 -1.57 -1.22
N VAL A 556 16.46 -2.03 0.00
CA VAL A 556 15.74 -3.25 0.36
C VAL A 556 14.47 -2.90 1.13
N ALA A 557 13.45 -3.72 0.97
CA ALA A 557 12.31 -3.71 1.87
C ALA A 557 12.71 -4.37 3.20
N SER A 558 12.41 -3.73 4.32
CA SER A 558 12.68 -4.26 5.66
C SER A 558 11.44 -4.08 6.53
N SER A 559 10.93 -5.17 7.06
CA SER A 559 9.78 -5.17 7.98
C SER A 559 10.20 -5.31 9.45
N GLU A 560 11.50 -5.37 9.75
CA GLU A 560 12.00 -5.58 11.12
C GLU A 560 11.41 -4.57 12.12
N ARG A 561 11.27 -3.30 11.70
CA ARG A 561 10.69 -2.23 12.53
C ARG A 561 9.19 -2.36 12.72
N PHE A 562 8.53 -3.19 11.90
CA PHE A 562 7.10 -3.45 11.92
C PHE A 562 6.73 -4.75 12.64
N LYS A 563 7.68 -5.46 13.24
CA LYS A 563 7.38 -6.51 14.20
C LYS A 563 6.56 -5.92 15.36
N TRP A 564 5.46 -6.56 15.72
CA TRP A 564 4.64 -6.07 16.82
C TRP A 564 5.41 -5.97 18.14
N SER A 565 6.45 -6.76 18.35
CA SER A 565 7.35 -6.60 19.50
C SER A 565 8.02 -5.22 19.53
N GLU A 566 8.46 -4.71 18.37
CA GLU A 566 9.06 -3.39 18.23
C GLU A 566 8.00 -2.27 18.33
N LEU A 567 6.86 -2.46 17.67
CA LEU A 567 5.76 -1.48 17.71
C LEU A 567 5.20 -1.32 19.14
N LEU A 568 5.00 -2.41 19.86
CA LEU A 568 4.55 -2.38 21.24
C LEU A 568 5.56 -1.67 22.14
N ARG A 569 6.84 -1.92 21.95
CA ARG A 569 7.91 -1.27 22.70
C ARG A 569 7.98 0.23 22.45
N ASN A 570 7.82 0.66 21.19
CA ASN A 570 8.05 2.03 20.79
C ASN A 570 6.80 2.91 20.91
N TYR A 571 5.61 2.38 20.64
CA TYR A 571 4.37 3.17 20.56
C TYR A 571 3.33 2.81 21.62
N TYR A 572 3.35 1.60 22.16
CA TYR A 572 2.33 1.09 23.07
C TYR A 572 2.79 0.95 24.53
N LYS A 573 4.07 1.22 24.82
CA LYS A 573 4.60 1.15 26.19
C LYS A 573 3.84 2.06 27.15
N THR A 574 3.51 3.27 26.73
CA THR A 574 2.75 4.21 27.55
C THR A 574 1.32 3.73 27.75
N LEU A 575 0.66 3.19 26.70
CA LEU A 575 -0.66 2.57 26.83
C LEU A 575 -0.64 1.43 27.82
N HIS A 576 0.33 0.53 27.73
CA HIS A 576 0.49 -0.59 28.66
C HIS A 576 0.60 -0.09 30.10
N ARG A 577 1.46 0.92 30.37
CA ARG A 577 1.63 1.51 31.69
C ARG A 577 0.34 2.13 32.24
N LEU A 578 -0.44 2.80 31.40
CA LEU A 578 -1.71 3.43 31.80
C LEU A 578 -2.81 2.40 32.08
N LEU A 579 -2.86 1.30 31.33
CA LEU A 579 -3.97 0.34 31.35
C LEU A 579 -3.70 -0.94 32.13
N ASP A 580 -2.48 -1.19 32.60
CA ASP A 580 -2.18 -2.37 33.40
C ASP A 580 -2.91 -2.33 34.78
N ARG A 581 -3.02 -1.14 35.36
CA ARG A 581 -3.81 -0.89 36.59
C ARG A 581 -4.48 0.49 36.49
N PRO A 582 -5.49 0.64 35.63
CA PRO A 582 -6.04 1.93 35.34
C PRO A 582 -6.84 2.47 36.52
N LYS A 583 -6.77 3.80 36.71
CA LYS A 583 -7.75 4.55 37.50
C LYS A 583 -8.46 5.51 36.58
N ILE A 584 -9.65 5.12 36.13
CA ILE A 584 -10.52 5.92 35.26
C ILE A 584 -11.51 6.62 36.15
N ILE A 585 -11.50 7.95 36.13
CA ILE A 585 -12.32 8.79 37.00
C ILE A 585 -13.28 9.58 36.10
N THR A 586 -14.57 9.46 36.42
CA THR A 586 -15.57 10.40 35.93
C THR A 586 -15.88 11.37 37.06
N ALA A 587 -15.60 12.66 36.82
CA ALA A 587 -15.81 13.69 37.83
C ALA A 587 -16.56 14.89 37.24
N GLU A 588 -17.22 15.65 38.13
CA GLU A 588 -17.89 16.90 37.80
C GLU A 588 -16.95 18.08 38.01
N PHE A 589 -16.92 18.99 37.04
CA PHE A 589 -16.13 20.21 37.04
C PHE A 589 -16.99 21.43 36.69
N ALA A 590 -16.80 22.54 37.39
CA ALA A 590 -17.41 23.84 37.07
C ALA A 590 -16.63 24.54 35.94
N LEU A 591 -16.77 24.00 34.72
CA LEU A 591 -16.13 24.56 33.53
C LEU A 591 -17.04 25.63 32.90
N ASN A 592 -16.44 26.79 32.57
CA ASN A 592 -17.13 27.82 31.81
C ASN A 592 -16.78 27.71 30.29
N GLU A 593 -17.34 28.62 29.50
CA GLU A 593 -17.23 28.62 28.06
C GLU A 593 -15.77 28.84 27.59
N ILE A 594 -15.00 29.67 28.34
CA ILE A 594 -13.59 29.94 28.05
C ILE A 594 -12.77 28.68 28.28
N ASP A 595 -13.05 27.94 29.35
CA ASP A 595 -12.37 26.69 29.65
C ASP A 595 -12.54 25.66 28.52
N ILE A 596 -13.73 25.60 27.93
CA ILE A 596 -14.06 24.70 26.83
C ILE A 596 -13.40 25.18 25.52
N TYR A 597 -13.43 26.49 25.26
CA TYR A 597 -12.81 27.09 24.08
C TYR A 597 -11.29 26.93 24.05
N GLU A 598 -10.64 27.07 25.20
CA GLU A 598 -9.19 26.93 25.34
C GLU A 598 -8.74 25.48 25.50
N PHE A 599 -9.67 24.57 25.78
CA PHE A 599 -9.36 23.17 26.03
C PHE A 599 -8.88 22.47 24.77
N SER A 600 -7.83 21.66 24.93
CA SER A 600 -7.33 20.71 23.94
C SER A 600 -7.25 19.31 24.54
N PHE A 601 -7.61 18.29 23.77
CA PHE A 601 -7.33 16.90 24.14
C PHE A 601 -5.84 16.56 24.14
N PHE A 602 -5.00 17.43 23.61
CA PHE A 602 -3.55 17.42 23.80
C PHE A 602 -3.15 18.18 25.08
N SER A 603 -3.87 17.97 26.17
CA SER A 603 -3.57 18.57 27.46
C SER A 603 -3.56 17.52 28.56
N ARG A 604 -2.77 17.75 29.61
CA ARG A 604 -2.84 17.01 30.88
C ARG A 604 -3.57 17.87 31.90
N ILE A 605 -4.50 17.24 32.60
CA ILE A 605 -5.27 17.92 33.65
C ILE A 605 -4.64 17.61 35.00
N TYR A 606 -4.30 18.65 35.76
CA TYR A 606 -3.91 18.51 37.15
C TYR A 606 -5.10 18.79 38.06
N VAL A 607 -5.33 17.92 39.07
CA VAL A 607 -6.37 18.09 40.08
C VAL A 607 -5.80 17.73 41.45
N GLU A 608 -5.58 18.74 42.28
CA GLU A 608 -4.99 18.59 43.63
C GLU A 608 -5.80 17.62 44.50
N GLN A 609 -7.11 17.75 44.50
CA GLN A 609 -8.03 16.91 45.30
C GLN A 609 -8.00 15.43 44.90
N LEU A 610 -7.59 15.13 43.67
CA LEU A 610 -7.45 13.77 43.16
C LEU A 610 -6.00 13.28 43.19
N GLY A 611 -5.07 14.15 43.63
CA GLY A 611 -3.67 13.84 43.88
C GLY A 611 -2.89 13.49 42.62
N GLY A 612 -3.00 14.26 41.53
CA GLY A 612 -2.14 14.03 40.38
C GLY A 612 -2.63 14.54 39.03
N TYR A 613 -1.99 13.96 38.01
CA TYR A 613 -2.20 14.31 36.61
C TYR A 613 -3.12 13.28 35.94
N PHE A 614 -3.92 13.76 35.02
CA PHE A 614 -4.89 12.97 34.30
C PHE A 614 -4.85 13.27 32.81
N LEU A 615 -5.11 12.26 32.01
CA LEU A 615 -5.33 12.38 30.58
C LEU A 615 -6.85 12.41 30.31
N PRO A 616 -7.37 13.48 29.70
CA PRO A 616 -8.79 13.58 29.40
C PRO A 616 -9.18 12.60 28.28
N ASN A 617 -10.31 11.90 28.44
CA ASN A 617 -10.88 10.99 27.47
C ASN A 617 -12.16 11.54 26.85
N LYS A 618 -13.13 11.94 27.69
CA LYS A 618 -14.44 12.47 27.26
C LYS A 618 -14.86 13.62 28.14
N ILE A 619 -15.51 14.62 27.55
CA ILE A 619 -16.13 15.73 28.28
C ILE A 619 -17.58 15.87 27.82
N LYS A 620 -18.52 15.79 28.75
CA LYS A 620 -19.92 16.14 28.50
C LYS A 620 -20.14 17.56 28.97
N TYR A 621 -20.11 18.49 28.03
CA TYR A 621 -20.33 19.90 28.31
C TYR A 621 -21.80 20.28 28.12
N LYS A 622 -22.33 21.04 29.08
CA LYS A 622 -23.65 21.60 29.00
C LYS A 622 -23.61 23.04 29.53
N ALA A 623 -24.00 24.01 28.68
CA ALA A 623 -23.92 25.41 29.01
C ALA A 623 -24.63 25.74 30.34
N GLY A 624 -23.95 26.44 31.27
CA GLY A 624 -24.49 26.82 32.55
C GLY A 624 -24.73 25.67 33.55
N ALA A 625 -24.18 24.48 33.30
CA ALA A 625 -24.16 23.36 34.21
C ALA A 625 -22.72 22.86 34.45
N VAL A 626 -22.56 22.03 35.47
CA VAL A 626 -21.28 21.34 35.68
C VAL A 626 -21.00 20.38 34.52
N ALA A 627 -19.78 20.37 34.04
CA ALA A 627 -19.32 19.44 33.02
C ALA A 627 -18.93 18.10 33.65
N GLU A 628 -19.23 17.00 32.97
CA GLU A 628 -18.80 15.68 33.38
C GLU A 628 -17.55 15.30 32.54
N VAL A 629 -16.48 14.99 33.22
CA VAL A 629 -15.18 14.68 32.57
C VAL A 629 -14.73 13.28 32.95
N GLU A 630 -14.56 12.42 31.93
CA GLU A 630 -13.92 11.13 32.09
C GLU A 630 -12.43 11.28 31.76
N MET A 631 -11.59 10.80 32.65
CA MET A 631 -10.15 10.94 32.56
C MET A 631 -9.42 9.76 33.19
N ILE A 632 -8.24 9.44 32.70
CA ILE A 632 -7.37 8.39 33.26
C ILE A 632 -6.21 9.00 34.02
N LYS A 633 -5.92 8.46 35.19
CA LYS A 633 -4.78 8.92 36.00
C LYS A 633 -3.46 8.55 35.31
N ILE A 634 -2.57 9.51 35.19
CA ILE A 634 -1.20 9.29 34.76
C ILE A 634 -0.39 8.85 35.99
N ASN A 635 0.18 7.63 35.94
CA ASN A 635 0.98 7.05 37.03
C ASN A 635 2.47 7.38 36.88
#